data_51691737a0cbfee56d3d4046746828b5
#
_entry.id   51691737a0cbfee56d3d4046746828b5
#
_cell.length_a   1.000
_cell.length_b   1.000
_cell.length_c   1.000
_cell.angle_alpha   90.00
_cell.angle_beta   90.00
_cell.angle_gamma   90.00
#
_symmetry.space_group_name_H-M   'P 1'
#
loop_
_entity.id
_entity.type
_entity.pdbx_description
1 polymer ?
#
loop_
_entity_poly.entity_id
_entity_poly.type
_entity_poly.pdbx_seq_one_letter_code
_entity_poly.pdbx_strand_id
1 'polypeptide(L)'
;MPFDPWRPPAPAPGRKSDPEIKPTDEDVVRALVEIQKASSSTQPSADRPIHLVPERPWLLWGSAAWWLPVMAIMGVAAAVGISYATRRLATSTGKNAQANSGPARTWRVDPAKQAEAERILARVAAGDGAAAEQALARSSDWTGKTQRTPRSEQLVSAAINSPDLHAREAAVQAELALDGVPLNETGLGQVKEAVGNPHQRLWALWMMGALANRGVDPVHTTKIIETYLAESQAAVRAGAVDALALVASDETVPMLLDRFRNDPSPVVEERAACDLAESGMYTHDQRMTAAASLVAWLDDASLNAEQHGWILKSLGDISGKQLGMEAGAWRDWYEETR
;
A
#
# COMPACT_ATOMS: atom_id res chain seq x y z
N MET A 1 48.16 -0.27 4.80
CA MET A 1 47.05 0.42 4.15
C MET A 1 45.79 -0.28 4.60
N PRO A 2 44.83 0.37 5.27
CA PRO A 2 43.59 -0.27 5.71
C PRO A 2 42.68 -0.52 4.50
N PHE A 3 42.05 -1.66 4.49
CA PHE A 3 41.10 -2.14 3.49
C PHE A 3 39.78 -1.34 3.60
N ASP A 4 39.39 -0.65 2.53
CA ASP A 4 38.12 0.07 2.43
C ASP A 4 37.09 -0.81 1.73
N PRO A 5 36.07 -1.36 2.46
CA PRO A 5 35.07 -2.28 1.90
C PRO A 5 34.01 -1.62 1.01
N TRP A 6 34.03 -0.28 0.86
CA TRP A 6 32.98 0.46 0.12
C TRP A 6 33.45 1.05 -1.21
N ARG A 7 34.62 0.65 -1.72
CA ARG A 7 35.09 1.13 -3.02
C ARG A 7 34.42 0.37 -4.16
N PRO A 8 33.64 1.04 -5.02
CA PRO A 8 33.03 0.38 -6.17
C PRO A 8 34.12 -0.09 -7.15
N PRO A 9 33.92 -1.22 -7.85
CA PRO A 9 34.84 -1.73 -8.86
C PRO A 9 35.00 -0.75 -10.01
N ALA A 10 36.21 -0.63 -10.53
CA ALA A 10 36.51 0.21 -11.68
C ALA A 10 35.73 -0.21 -12.92
N PRO A 11 35.23 0.72 -13.74
CA PRO A 11 34.47 0.40 -14.94
C PRO A 11 35.31 -0.33 -15.97
N ALA A 12 34.73 -1.36 -16.59
CA ALA A 12 35.33 -2.11 -17.67
C ALA A 12 35.52 -1.24 -18.93
N PRO A 13 36.62 -1.38 -19.69
CA PRO A 13 36.86 -0.57 -20.86
C PRO A 13 35.99 -1.02 -22.06
N GLY A 14 35.30 -0.05 -22.64
CA GLY A 14 34.93 -0.03 -24.05
C GLY A 14 33.69 -0.80 -24.51
N ARG A 15 32.50 -0.34 -24.16
CA ARG A 15 31.33 -0.52 -25.01
C ARG A 15 30.83 0.85 -25.49
N LYS A 16 30.88 1.09 -26.80
CA LYS A 16 30.26 2.27 -27.41
C LYS A 16 28.77 2.22 -27.12
N SER A 17 28.25 3.25 -26.44
CA SER A 17 26.82 3.44 -26.20
C SER A 17 26.16 3.84 -27.51
N ASP A 18 25.17 3.06 -27.93
CA ASP A 18 24.21 3.48 -28.93
C ASP A 18 23.42 4.69 -28.39
N PRO A 19 22.96 5.62 -29.24
CA PRO A 19 22.23 6.80 -28.81
C PRO A 19 20.89 6.36 -28.20
N GLU A 20 20.71 6.68 -26.92
CA GLU A 20 19.49 6.48 -26.16
C GLU A 20 18.37 7.33 -26.76
N ILE A 21 17.45 6.69 -27.50
CA ILE A 21 16.24 7.33 -28.04
C ILE A 21 15.31 7.54 -26.83
N LYS A 22 15.21 8.76 -26.35
CA LYS A 22 14.24 9.13 -25.32
C LYS A 22 12.83 9.05 -25.91
N PRO A 23 11.88 8.30 -25.27
CA PRO A 23 10.49 8.28 -25.70
C PRO A 23 9.90 9.69 -25.63
N THR A 24 9.16 10.09 -26.65
CA THR A 24 8.44 11.36 -26.67
C THR A 24 7.16 11.28 -25.84
N ASP A 25 6.61 12.41 -25.39
CA ASP A 25 5.36 12.46 -24.65
C ASP A 25 4.20 11.78 -25.40
N GLU A 26 4.24 11.76 -26.73
CA GLU A 26 3.28 11.04 -27.58
C GLU A 26 3.39 9.51 -27.48
N ASP A 27 4.61 8.98 -27.30
CA ASP A 27 4.83 7.54 -27.16
C ASP A 27 4.28 7.01 -25.83
N VAL A 28 4.39 7.82 -24.78
CA VAL A 28 3.84 7.49 -23.46
C VAL A 28 2.32 7.51 -23.47
N VAL A 29 1.70 8.50 -24.13
CA VAL A 29 0.25 8.58 -24.29
C VAL A 29 -0.29 7.43 -25.14
N ARG A 30 0.42 7.03 -26.21
CA ARG A 30 0.04 5.91 -27.07
C ARG A 30 0.10 4.57 -26.28
N ALA A 31 1.13 4.35 -25.46
CA ALA A 31 1.24 3.16 -24.62
C ALA A 31 0.09 3.07 -23.59
N LEU A 32 -0.31 4.18 -22.97
CA LEU A 32 -1.45 4.22 -22.04
C LEU A 32 -2.78 3.93 -22.73
N VAL A 33 -2.98 4.41 -23.95
CA VAL A 33 -4.19 4.13 -24.74
C VAL A 33 -4.24 2.66 -25.17
N GLU A 34 -3.12 2.04 -25.49
CA GLU A 34 -3.05 0.62 -25.84
C GLU A 34 -3.35 -0.30 -24.64
N ILE A 35 -2.87 0.06 -23.43
CA ILE A 35 -3.18 -0.66 -22.19
C ILE A 35 -4.67 -0.56 -21.88
N GLN A 36 -5.29 0.60 -22.08
CA GLN A 36 -6.72 0.80 -21.86
C GLN A 36 -7.58 0.05 -22.90
N LYS A 37 -7.10 -0.09 -24.13
CA LYS A 37 -7.75 -0.85 -25.21
C LYS A 37 -7.65 -2.36 -25.01
N ALA A 38 -6.54 -2.84 -24.47
CA ALA A 38 -6.35 -4.26 -24.12
C ALA A 38 -7.28 -4.68 -22.96
N SER A 39 -7.53 -3.80 -21.99
CA SER A 39 -8.45 -4.07 -20.87
C SER A 39 -9.92 -4.09 -21.28
N SER A 40 -10.30 -3.43 -22.37
CA SER A 40 -11.70 -3.36 -22.84
C SER A 40 -12.06 -4.45 -23.89
N SER A 41 -11.10 -5.24 -24.37
CA SER A 41 -11.33 -6.24 -25.42
C SER A 41 -11.66 -7.65 -24.92
N THR A 42 -11.84 -7.85 -23.62
CA THR A 42 -12.22 -9.16 -23.04
C THR A 42 -13.73 -9.21 -22.74
N GLN A 43 -14.57 -8.96 -23.76
CA GLN A 43 -15.97 -9.41 -23.73
C GLN A 43 -16.08 -10.73 -24.50
N PRO A 44 -16.65 -11.79 -23.90
CA PRO A 44 -16.91 -13.02 -24.63
C PRO A 44 -18.04 -12.81 -25.63
N SER A 45 -17.76 -13.04 -26.92
CA SER A 45 -18.76 -13.00 -27.97
C SER A 45 -19.71 -14.19 -27.80
N ALA A 46 -20.98 -13.89 -27.54
CA ALA A 46 -22.08 -14.82 -27.67
C ALA A 46 -22.44 -14.85 -29.17
N ASP A 47 -22.06 -15.96 -29.87
CA ASP A 47 -22.76 -16.52 -31.01
C ASP A 47 -21.89 -17.60 -31.65
N ARG A 48 -22.14 -18.86 -31.29
CA ARG A 48 -21.88 -20.04 -32.13
C ARG A 48 -23.05 -21.01 -31.97
N PRO A 49 -23.63 -21.52 -33.07
CA PRO A 49 -24.74 -22.45 -33.03
C PRO A 49 -24.29 -23.82 -32.54
N ILE A 50 -25.14 -24.39 -31.67
CA ILE A 50 -24.98 -25.72 -31.09
C ILE A 50 -25.34 -26.76 -32.11
N HIS A 51 -24.34 -27.59 -32.56
CA HIS A 51 -24.62 -28.84 -33.26
C HIS A 51 -24.95 -29.94 -32.24
N LEU A 52 -26.19 -30.43 -32.30
CA LEU A 52 -26.68 -31.60 -31.58
C LEU A 52 -26.01 -32.86 -32.13
N VAL A 53 -25.33 -33.61 -31.28
CA VAL A 53 -24.89 -35.00 -31.53
C VAL A 53 -25.57 -35.89 -30.49
N PRO A 54 -26.10 -37.11 -30.89
CA PRO A 54 -27.07 -37.85 -30.13
C PRO A 54 -26.50 -38.60 -28.94
N GLU A 55 -27.40 -38.83 -27.98
CA GLU A 55 -27.24 -39.50 -26.72
C GLU A 55 -26.62 -40.90 -26.80
N ARG A 56 -25.74 -41.20 -25.85
CA ARG A 56 -25.51 -42.55 -25.33
C ARG A 56 -25.60 -42.54 -23.81
N PRO A 57 -26.28 -43.46 -23.20
CA PRO A 57 -26.61 -43.44 -21.79
C PRO A 57 -25.54 -44.14 -20.94
N TRP A 58 -25.48 -43.65 -19.71
CA TRP A 58 -25.06 -44.22 -18.43
C TRP A 58 -23.68 -44.87 -18.30
N LEU A 59 -23.05 -44.39 -17.34
CA LEU A 59 -22.04 -44.84 -16.39
C LEU A 59 -20.95 -43.81 -16.20
N LEU A 60 -21.06 -43.08 -15.10
CA LEU A 60 -20.00 -42.78 -14.14
C LEU A 60 -20.46 -41.64 -13.21
N TRP A 61 -21.16 -42.05 -12.18
CA TRP A 61 -21.28 -41.24 -10.95
C TRP A 61 -19.92 -41.28 -10.26
N GLY A 62 -19.22 -40.14 -10.27
CA GLY A 62 -18.00 -39.97 -9.52
C GLY A 62 -17.41 -38.58 -9.77
N SER A 63 -17.45 -37.71 -8.76
CA SER A 63 -16.54 -36.56 -8.54
C SER A 63 -16.84 -35.18 -9.12
N ALA A 64 -17.97 -34.90 -9.73
CA ALA A 64 -18.25 -33.52 -10.20
C ALA A 64 -18.84 -32.56 -9.15
N ALA A 65 -19.31 -33.10 -8.00
CA ALA A 65 -20.00 -32.30 -6.98
C ALA A 65 -19.07 -31.51 -6.03
N TRP A 66 -17.76 -31.74 -6.09
CA TRP A 66 -16.79 -31.09 -5.21
C TRP A 66 -16.23 -29.76 -5.77
N TRP A 67 -16.45 -29.47 -7.05
CA TRP A 67 -15.93 -28.25 -7.69
C TRP A 67 -16.83 -27.03 -7.51
N LEU A 68 -18.11 -27.21 -7.24
CA LEU A 68 -19.06 -26.11 -7.06
C LEU A 68 -18.77 -25.21 -5.84
N PRO A 69 -18.40 -25.74 -4.66
CA PRO A 69 -18.05 -24.89 -3.54
C PRO A 69 -16.72 -24.15 -3.74
N VAL A 70 -15.74 -24.75 -4.45
CA VAL A 70 -14.43 -24.09 -4.72
C VAL A 70 -14.61 -22.90 -5.66
N MET A 71 -15.46 -23.04 -6.70
CA MET A 71 -15.76 -21.93 -7.61
C MET A 71 -16.59 -20.83 -6.94
N ALA A 72 -17.45 -21.17 -5.98
CA ALA A 72 -18.19 -20.19 -5.19
C ALA A 72 -17.26 -19.39 -4.26
N ILE A 73 -16.28 -20.06 -3.62
CA ILE A 73 -15.28 -19.41 -2.75
C ILE A 73 -14.33 -18.51 -3.58
N MET A 74 -13.90 -18.96 -4.75
CA MET A 74 -13.08 -18.14 -5.66
C MET A 74 -13.86 -16.93 -6.22
N GLY A 75 -15.15 -17.08 -6.48
CA GLY A 75 -16.05 -15.99 -6.89
C GLY A 75 -16.26 -14.95 -5.78
N VAL A 76 -16.34 -15.39 -4.53
CA VAL A 76 -16.48 -14.51 -3.36
C VAL A 76 -15.16 -13.78 -3.09
N ALA A 77 -14.01 -14.45 -3.20
CA ALA A 77 -12.69 -13.81 -3.03
C ALA A 77 -12.43 -12.75 -4.12
N ALA A 78 -12.78 -13.01 -5.38
CA ALA A 78 -12.69 -12.03 -6.45
C ALA A 78 -13.68 -10.88 -6.26
N ALA A 79 -14.91 -11.14 -5.80
CA ALA A 79 -15.91 -10.11 -5.52
C ALA A 79 -15.53 -9.24 -4.31
N VAL A 80 -14.89 -9.81 -3.29
CA VAL A 80 -14.36 -9.07 -2.13
C VAL A 80 -13.19 -8.21 -2.55
N GLY A 81 -12.23 -8.71 -3.35
CA GLY A 81 -11.11 -7.93 -3.87
C GLY A 81 -11.55 -6.76 -4.75
N ILE A 82 -12.52 -6.96 -5.64
CA ILE A 82 -13.10 -5.90 -6.48
C ILE A 82 -13.92 -4.92 -5.63
N SER A 83 -14.66 -5.40 -4.62
CA SER A 83 -15.39 -4.53 -3.70
C SER A 83 -14.47 -3.68 -2.83
N TYR A 84 -13.26 -4.16 -2.52
CA TYR A 84 -12.27 -3.43 -1.76
C TYR A 84 -11.64 -2.29 -2.57
N ALA A 85 -11.27 -2.55 -3.82
CA ALA A 85 -10.78 -1.53 -4.74
C ALA A 85 -11.85 -0.47 -5.06
N THR A 86 -13.11 -0.89 -5.25
CA THR A 86 -14.23 0.03 -5.51
C THR A 86 -14.69 0.77 -4.26
N ARG A 87 -14.58 0.21 -3.04
CA ARG A 87 -14.85 0.93 -1.79
C ARG A 87 -13.79 1.99 -1.51
N ARG A 88 -12.50 1.75 -1.79
CA ARG A 88 -11.47 2.83 -1.72
C ARG A 88 -11.80 3.98 -2.69
N LEU A 89 -12.32 3.69 -3.87
CA LEU A 89 -12.75 4.70 -4.84
C LEU A 89 -14.10 5.34 -4.47
N ALA A 90 -15.05 4.60 -3.88
CA ALA A 90 -16.38 5.10 -3.55
C ALA A 90 -16.44 5.89 -2.22
N THR A 91 -15.54 5.62 -1.26
CA THR A 91 -15.43 6.43 -0.03
C THR A 91 -14.78 7.78 -0.26
N SER A 92 -14.07 7.96 -1.39
CA SER A 92 -13.51 9.27 -1.78
C SER A 92 -14.52 10.21 -2.46
N THR A 93 -15.66 9.72 -2.92
CA THR A 93 -16.61 10.50 -3.76
C THR A 93 -17.87 11.00 -3.06
N GLY A 94 -18.07 10.80 -1.76
CA GLY A 94 -19.29 11.27 -1.11
C GLY A 94 -19.07 11.77 0.30
N LYS A 95 -19.56 12.93 0.65
CA LYS A 95 -19.73 13.59 1.96
C LYS A 95 -18.66 13.35 3.09
N ASN A 96 -17.88 12.26 3.03
CA ASN A 96 -16.78 11.95 3.95
C ASN A 96 -15.43 12.52 3.51
N ALA A 97 -15.28 12.97 2.25
CA ALA A 97 -14.04 13.59 1.75
C ALA A 97 -13.72 14.91 2.49
N GLN A 98 -14.73 15.55 3.06
CA GLN A 98 -14.57 16.80 3.84
C GLN A 98 -14.12 16.54 5.29
N ALA A 99 -14.34 15.31 5.80
CA ALA A 99 -13.96 14.91 7.16
C ALA A 99 -12.49 14.50 7.31
N ASN A 100 -11.74 14.37 6.22
CA ASN A 100 -10.33 13.94 6.20
C ASN A 100 -9.42 14.94 5.49
N SER A 101 -9.84 16.18 5.36
CA SER A 101 -9.04 17.23 4.73
C SER A 101 -8.18 17.94 5.79
N GLY A 102 -6.92 18.20 5.44
CA GLY A 102 -6.05 19.05 6.21
C GLY A 102 -6.61 20.49 6.37
N PRO A 103 -5.92 21.37 7.10
CA PRO A 103 -6.34 22.74 7.28
C PRO A 103 -6.48 23.49 5.96
N ALA A 104 -7.35 24.51 5.95
CA ALA A 104 -7.53 25.36 4.78
C ALA A 104 -6.20 25.97 4.34
N ARG A 105 -5.92 25.89 3.03
CA ARG A 105 -4.66 26.37 2.47
C ARG A 105 -4.56 27.89 2.51
N THR A 106 -3.38 28.36 2.91
CA THR A 106 -3.07 29.80 3.02
C THR A 106 -2.04 30.27 2.00
N TRP A 107 -1.51 29.35 1.15
CA TRP A 107 -0.46 29.67 0.20
C TRP A 107 -0.94 29.67 -1.26
N ARG A 108 -0.20 30.38 -2.10
CA ARG A 108 -0.43 30.44 -3.55
C ARG A 108 0.34 29.32 -4.26
N VAL A 109 -0.36 28.54 -5.07
CA VAL A 109 0.25 27.47 -5.88
C VAL A 109 1.10 28.09 -7.00
N ASP A 110 2.31 27.55 -7.17
CA ASP A 110 3.17 27.80 -8.31
C ASP A 110 2.89 26.74 -9.41
N PRO A 111 2.34 27.12 -10.57
CA PRO A 111 2.00 26.15 -11.61
C PRO A 111 3.22 25.37 -12.14
N ALA A 112 4.40 25.99 -12.16
CA ALA A 112 5.62 25.31 -12.63
C ALA A 112 6.06 24.22 -11.63
N LYS A 113 5.97 24.52 -10.34
CA LYS A 113 6.26 23.53 -9.27
C LYS A 113 5.23 22.42 -9.23
N GLN A 114 3.96 22.73 -9.44
CA GLN A 114 2.90 21.71 -9.54
C GLN A 114 3.17 20.76 -10.71
N ALA A 115 3.45 21.29 -11.90
CA ALA A 115 3.75 20.48 -13.08
C ALA A 115 5.06 19.67 -12.91
N GLU A 116 6.08 20.21 -12.24
CA GLU A 116 7.30 19.50 -11.91
C GLU A 116 7.00 18.31 -11.00
N ALA A 117 6.27 18.53 -9.90
CA ALA A 117 5.91 17.48 -8.94
C ALA A 117 5.12 16.36 -9.61
N GLU A 118 4.06 16.68 -10.37
CA GLU A 118 3.22 15.68 -11.04
C GLU A 118 3.99 14.88 -12.10
N ARG A 119 4.92 15.51 -12.84
CA ARG A 119 5.77 14.83 -13.81
C ARG A 119 6.75 13.85 -13.14
N ILE A 120 7.39 14.26 -12.03
CA ILE A 120 8.30 13.39 -11.30
C ILE A 120 7.51 12.24 -10.66
N LEU A 121 6.38 12.51 -10.01
CA LEU A 121 5.51 11.48 -9.42
C LEU A 121 4.98 10.48 -10.45
N ALA A 122 4.70 10.91 -11.68
CA ALA A 122 4.28 9.99 -12.75
C ALA A 122 5.38 8.98 -13.09
N ARG A 123 6.65 9.38 -13.05
CA ARG A 123 7.79 8.48 -13.25
C ARG A 123 8.00 7.56 -12.05
N VAL A 124 7.85 8.07 -10.82
CA VAL A 124 7.90 7.25 -9.60
C VAL A 124 6.83 6.16 -9.66
N ALA A 125 5.59 6.52 -10.00
CA ALA A 125 4.48 5.59 -10.15
C ALA A 125 4.71 4.53 -11.25
N ALA A 126 5.55 4.86 -12.24
CA ALA A 126 5.99 3.94 -13.29
C ALA A 126 7.21 3.07 -12.91
N GLY A 127 7.71 3.18 -11.67
CA GLY A 127 8.84 2.39 -11.15
C GLY A 127 10.23 2.96 -11.47
N ASP A 128 10.34 4.25 -11.83
CA ASP A 128 11.63 4.89 -12.09
C ASP A 128 12.31 5.28 -10.76
N GLY A 129 13.30 4.50 -10.33
CA GLY A 129 14.06 4.75 -9.10
C GLY A 129 14.80 6.09 -9.09
N ALA A 130 15.32 6.57 -10.25
CA ALA A 130 15.95 7.87 -10.32
C ALA A 130 14.93 9.02 -10.12
N ALA A 131 13.67 8.80 -10.50
CA ALA A 131 12.60 9.75 -10.21
C ALA A 131 12.22 9.75 -8.72
N ALA A 132 12.30 8.60 -8.03
CA ALA A 132 12.10 8.53 -6.58
C ALA A 132 13.14 9.38 -5.84
N GLU A 133 14.43 9.26 -6.19
CA GLU A 133 15.49 10.13 -5.68
C GLU A 133 15.22 11.62 -5.96
N GLN A 134 14.77 11.93 -7.18
CA GLN A 134 14.42 13.32 -7.52
C GLN A 134 13.24 13.83 -6.67
N ALA A 135 12.21 13.03 -6.45
CA ALA A 135 11.07 13.41 -5.63
C ALA A 135 11.51 13.71 -4.19
N LEU A 136 12.34 12.83 -3.59
CA LEU A 136 12.92 13.04 -2.26
C LEU A 136 13.72 14.34 -2.17
N ALA A 137 14.58 14.61 -3.15
CA ALA A 137 15.42 15.80 -3.17
C ALA A 137 14.63 17.10 -3.41
N ARG A 138 13.50 17.02 -4.14
CA ARG A 138 12.73 18.21 -4.58
C ARG A 138 11.53 18.56 -3.71
N SER A 139 11.06 17.63 -2.89
CA SER A 139 9.83 17.80 -2.11
C SER A 139 9.82 19.04 -1.21
N SER A 140 10.96 19.43 -0.64
CA SER A 140 11.08 20.66 0.15
C SER A 140 10.79 21.92 -0.67
N ASP A 141 11.16 21.94 -1.94
CA ASP A 141 10.85 23.03 -2.86
C ASP A 141 9.37 23.11 -3.25
N TRP A 142 8.64 22.00 -3.12
CA TRP A 142 7.21 21.92 -3.41
C TRP A 142 6.36 22.37 -2.24
N THR A 143 6.84 22.19 -1.00
CA THR A 143 6.12 22.55 0.23
C THR A 143 5.67 24.00 0.21
N GLY A 144 4.37 24.24 0.36
CA GLY A 144 3.76 25.57 0.32
C GLY A 144 3.73 26.22 -1.07
N LYS A 145 4.06 25.48 -2.14
CA LYS A 145 4.00 25.96 -3.53
C LYS A 145 3.17 25.02 -4.42
N THR A 146 2.85 23.83 -3.96
CA THR A 146 2.04 22.83 -4.65
C THR A 146 0.74 22.57 -3.88
N GLN A 147 -0.12 21.77 -4.46
CA GLN A 147 -1.37 21.34 -3.82
C GLN A 147 -1.76 19.94 -4.25
N ARG A 148 -2.61 19.32 -3.45
CA ARG A 148 -3.28 18.09 -3.81
C ARG A 148 -4.27 18.36 -4.93
N THR A 149 -4.10 17.67 -6.06
CA THR A 149 -5.01 17.66 -7.21
C THR A 149 -5.47 16.22 -7.43
N PRO A 150 -6.58 15.96 -8.15
CA PRO A 150 -6.98 14.60 -8.50
C PRO A 150 -5.87 13.81 -9.20
N ARG A 151 -5.05 14.48 -10.03
CA ARG A 151 -3.90 13.85 -10.68
C ARG A 151 -2.80 13.52 -9.70
N SER A 152 -2.38 14.44 -8.84
CA SER A 152 -1.35 14.16 -7.84
C SER A 152 -1.79 13.07 -6.84
N GLU A 153 -3.08 13.04 -6.47
CA GLU A 153 -3.63 11.95 -5.63
C GLU A 153 -3.52 10.58 -6.29
N GLN A 154 -3.86 10.46 -7.57
CA GLN A 154 -3.70 9.21 -8.31
C GLN A 154 -2.23 8.77 -8.37
N LEU A 155 -1.32 9.70 -8.64
CA LEU A 155 0.11 9.41 -8.74
C LEU A 155 0.72 9.00 -7.39
N VAL A 156 0.40 9.71 -6.32
CA VAL A 156 0.81 9.35 -4.95
C VAL A 156 0.24 7.99 -4.58
N SER A 157 -1.06 7.75 -4.83
CA SER A 157 -1.69 6.46 -4.56
C SER A 157 -1.02 5.31 -5.32
N ALA A 158 -0.66 5.50 -6.58
CA ALA A 158 0.05 4.49 -7.36
C ALA A 158 1.46 4.22 -6.81
N ALA A 159 2.20 5.29 -6.44
CA ALA A 159 3.54 5.18 -5.91
C ALA A 159 3.58 4.58 -4.49
N ILE A 160 2.60 4.90 -3.62
CA ILE A 160 2.52 4.36 -2.26
C ILE A 160 2.15 2.87 -2.24
N ASN A 161 1.50 2.38 -3.29
CA ASN A 161 1.21 0.96 -3.48
C ASN A 161 2.28 0.22 -4.31
N SER A 162 3.42 0.85 -4.59
CA SER A 162 4.54 0.21 -5.26
C SER A 162 5.12 -0.92 -4.40
N PRO A 163 5.61 -2.03 -4.98
CA PRO A 163 6.40 -3.01 -4.26
C PRO A 163 7.77 -2.45 -3.83
N ASP A 164 8.24 -1.40 -4.48
CA ASP A 164 9.49 -0.73 -4.16
C ASP A 164 9.31 0.25 -2.98
N LEU A 165 9.98 -0.05 -1.87
CA LEU A 165 9.92 0.77 -0.65
C LEU A 165 10.43 2.20 -0.89
N HIS A 166 11.42 2.37 -1.77
CA HIS A 166 11.98 3.67 -2.10
C HIS A 166 10.97 4.57 -2.86
N ALA A 167 10.19 3.96 -3.76
CA ALA A 167 9.07 4.65 -4.42
C ALA A 167 7.99 5.06 -3.40
N ARG A 168 7.70 4.21 -2.41
CA ARG A 168 6.77 4.54 -1.31
C ARG A 168 7.30 5.70 -0.45
N GLU A 169 8.58 5.73 -0.11
CA GLU A 169 9.21 6.82 0.63
C GLU A 169 9.06 8.15 -0.12
N ALA A 170 9.32 8.15 -1.43
CA ALA A 170 9.14 9.30 -2.28
C ALA A 170 7.67 9.79 -2.31
N ALA A 171 6.72 8.86 -2.36
CA ALA A 171 5.29 9.17 -2.32
C ALA A 171 4.88 9.80 -0.98
N VAL A 172 5.29 9.21 0.14
CA VAL A 172 5.02 9.72 1.50
C VAL A 172 5.57 11.15 1.67
N GLN A 173 6.80 11.38 1.22
CA GLN A 173 7.42 12.71 1.33
C GLN A 173 6.76 13.73 0.39
N ALA A 174 6.36 13.31 -0.82
CA ALA A 174 5.62 14.17 -1.73
C ALA A 174 4.24 14.54 -1.19
N GLU A 175 3.56 13.60 -0.51
CA GLU A 175 2.27 13.86 0.13
C GLU A 175 2.36 14.93 1.20
N LEU A 176 3.38 14.89 2.07
CA LEU A 176 3.67 15.97 3.02
C LEU A 176 3.80 17.32 2.30
N ALA A 177 4.55 17.37 1.22
CA ALA A 177 4.79 18.60 0.46
C ALA A 177 3.51 19.13 -0.21
N LEU A 178 2.68 18.25 -0.80
CA LEU A 178 1.41 18.59 -1.44
C LEU A 178 0.38 19.15 -0.44
N ASP A 179 0.46 18.69 0.81
CA ASP A 179 -0.37 19.19 1.91
C ASP A 179 0.25 20.39 2.65
N GLY A 180 1.42 20.84 2.20
CA GLY A 180 2.11 22.01 2.75
C GLY A 180 2.70 21.78 4.14
N VAL A 181 2.95 20.52 4.50
CA VAL A 181 3.57 20.13 5.77
C VAL A 181 5.08 20.09 5.61
N PRO A 182 5.86 21.00 6.24
CA PRO A 182 7.30 20.95 6.18
C PRO A 182 7.87 19.71 6.88
N LEU A 183 8.94 19.14 6.30
CA LEU A 183 9.62 17.97 6.86
C LEU A 183 10.57 18.40 8.00
N ASN A 184 10.03 18.90 9.08
CA ASN A 184 10.76 19.38 10.26
C ASN A 184 9.81 19.54 11.47
N GLU A 185 10.35 20.03 12.61
CA GLU A 185 9.60 20.28 13.83
C GLU A 185 8.42 21.27 13.67
N THR A 186 8.53 22.23 12.74
CA THR A 186 7.42 23.14 12.45
C THR A 186 6.23 22.38 11.86
N GLY A 187 6.47 21.49 10.89
CA GLY A 187 5.44 20.63 10.33
C GLY A 187 4.84 19.70 11.38
N LEU A 188 5.67 19.11 12.24
CA LEU A 188 5.19 18.28 13.34
C LEU A 188 4.31 19.07 14.33
N GLY A 189 4.69 20.32 14.65
CA GLY A 189 3.88 21.19 15.49
C GLY A 189 2.50 21.47 14.88
N GLN A 190 2.43 21.76 13.57
CA GLN A 190 1.17 21.97 12.84
C GLN A 190 0.26 20.74 12.91
N VAL A 191 0.82 19.54 12.74
CA VAL A 191 0.04 18.30 12.75
C VAL A 191 -0.41 17.93 14.16
N LYS A 192 0.45 18.18 15.17
CA LYS A 192 0.08 18.00 16.59
C LYS A 192 -1.08 18.90 17.01
N GLU A 193 -1.17 20.11 16.49
CA GLU A 193 -2.33 20.99 16.71
C GLU A 193 -3.58 20.45 16.01
N ALA A 194 -3.44 20.02 14.74
CA ALA A 194 -4.55 19.55 13.93
C ALA A 194 -5.17 18.24 14.46
N VAL A 195 -4.41 17.34 15.08
CA VAL A 195 -4.90 16.05 15.59
C VAL A 195 -5.96 16.21 16.68
N GLY A 196 -5.94 17.33 17.41
CA GLY A 196 -6.98 17.69 18.38
C GLY A 196 -8.34 18.00 17.74
N ASN A 197 -8.37 18.39 16.46
CA ASN A 197 -9.59 18.68 15.73
C ASN A 197 -10.19 17.38 15.14
N PRO A 198 -11.41 16.96 15.53
CA PRO A 198 -12.03 15.73 15.04
C PRO A 198 -12.14 15.65 13.51
N HIS A 199 -12.31 16.79 12.82
CA HIS A 199 -12.43 16.84 11.36
C HIS A 199 -11.08 16.70 10.62
N GLN A 200 -9.97 16.90 11.31
CA GLN A 200 -8.62 16.83 10.75
C GLN A 200 -7.82 15.65 11.33
N ARG A 201 -8.36 14.97 12.34
CA ARG A 201 -7.64 13.96 13.13
C ARG A 201 -7.04 12.85 12.30
N LEU A 202 -7.81 12.26 11.39
CA LEU A 202 -7.31 11.16 10.55
C LEU A 202 -6.20 11.64 9.59
N TRP A 203 -6.38 12.82 8.99
CA TRP A 203 -5.33 13.45 8.20
C TRP A 203 -4.08 13.71 9.05
N ALA A 204 -4.25 14.26 10.25
CA ALA A 204 -3.14 14.56 11.13
C ALA A 204 -2.39 13.31 11.60
N LEU A 205 -3.09 12.22 11.94
CA LEU A 205 -2.47 10.94 12.28
C LEU A 205 -1.61 10.42 11.13
N TRP A 206 -2.13 10.44 9.90
CA TRP A 206 -1.37 10.06 8.71
C TRP A 206 -0.11 10.91 8.53
N MET A 207 -0.23 12.23 8.62
CA MET A 207 0.90 13.15 8.49
C MET A 207 1.93 12.97 9.62
N MET A 208 1.50 12.66 10.84
CA MET A 208 2.40 12.31 11.95
C MET A 208 3.21 11.05 11.63
N GLY A 209 2.56 9.99 11.16
CA GLY A 209 3.24 8.77 10.71
C GLY A 209 4.24 9.04 9.59
N ALA A 210 3.84 9.84 8.60
CA ALA A 210 4.71 10.24 7.49
C ALA A 210 5.94 11.05 7.94
N LEU A 211 5.77 12.01 8.85
CA LEU A 211 6.88 12.79 9.42
C LEU A 211 7.83 11.90 10.22
N ALA A 212 7.30 11.01 11.06
CA ALA A 212 8.10 10.07 11.85
C ALA A 212 8.88 9.09 10.96
N ASN A 213 8.25 8.55 9.91
CA ASN A 213 8.93 7.73 8.90
C ASN A 213 10.13 8.45 8.28
N ARG A 214 10.01 9.76 8.06
CA ARG A 214 11.07 10.61 7.50
C ARG A 214 12.01 11.19 8.55
N GLY A 215 12.00 10.67 9.77
CA GLY A 215 12.97 10.95 10.83
C GLY A 215 12.65 12.19 11.69
N VAL A 216 11.46 12.79 11.57
CA VAL A 216 11.06 13.91 12.43
C VAL A 216 10.48 13.38 13.74
N ASP A 217 11.26 13.43 14.81
CA ASP A 217 10.91 12.99 16.18
C ASP A 217 10.12 11.67 16.23
N PRO A 218 10.65 10.55 15.65
CA PRO A 218 9.89 9.33 15.49
C PRO A 218 9.45 8.72 16.83
N VAL A 219 10.30 8.75 17.84
CA VAL A 219 10.02 8.13 19.15
C VAL A 219 8.84 8.82 19.85
N HIS A 220 8.84 10.14 19.89
CA HIS A 220 7.79 10.90 20.56
C HIS A 220 6.47 10.85 19.76
N THR A 221 6.59 10.91 18.42
CA THR A 221 5.45 10.84 17.52
C THR A 221 4.74 9.50 17.61
N THR A 222 5.49 8.37 17.66
CA THR A 222 4.93 7.04 17.87
C THR A 222 4.12 6.97 19.17
N LYS A 223 4.63 7.51 20.29
CA LYS A 223 3.91 7.52 21.57
C LYS A 223 2.61 8.34 21.50
N ILE A 224 2.60 9.44 20.74
CA ILE A 224 1.37 10.23 20.56
C ILE A 224 0.36 9.41 19.75
N ILE A 225 0.76 8.80 18.63
CA ILE A 225 -0.12 7.98 17.77
C ILE A 225 -0.68 6.80 18.58
N GLU A 226 0.14 6.14 19.39
CA GLU A 226 -0.25 5.00 20.26
C GLU A 226 -1.46 5.35 21.14
N THR A 227 -1.57 6.58 21.67
CA THR A 227 -2.71 6.99 22.49
C THR A 227 -4.05 6.90 21.75
N TYR A 228 -4.05 7.01 20.42
CA TYR A 228 -5.24 6.90 19.57
C TYR A 228 -5.68 5.47 19.28
N LEU A 229 -4.87 4.48 19.63
CA LEU A 229 -5.28 3.06 19.58
C LEU A 229 -6.34 2.71 20.64
N ALA A 230 -6.51 3.53 21.67
CA ALA A 230 -7.53 3.36 22.71
C ALA A 230 -8.81 4.19 22.46
N GLU A 231 -8.90 4.90 21.33
CA GLU A 231 -10.07 5.73 21.01
C GLU A 231 -11.35 4.92 20.83
N SER A 232 -12.48 5.47 21.24
CA SER A 232 -13.77 4.80 21.15
C SER A 232 -14.22 4.53 19.71
N GLN A 233 -13.86 5.43 18.78
CA GLN A 233 -14.22 5.33 17.37
C GLN A 233 -13.26 4.41 16.62
N ALA A 234 -13.77 3.32 16.04
CA ALA A 234 -12.98 2.38 15.24
C ALA A 234 -12.23 3.05 14.07
N ALA A 235 -12.83 4.06 13.44
CA ALA A 235 -12.18 4.82 12.37
C ALA A 235 -10.92 5.56 12.84
N VAL A 236 -10.91 6.07 14.07
CA VAL A 236 -9.73 6.74 14.65
C VAL A 236 -8.66 5.72 14.99
N ARG A 237 -9.03 4.57 15.58
CA ARG A 237 -8.09 3.47 15.85
C ARG A 237 -7.46 2.93 14.56
N ALA A 238 -8.27 2.74 13.51
CA ALA A 238 -7.75 2.35 12.19
C ALA A 238 -6.78 3.39 11.61
N GLY A 239 -7.08 4.68 11.73
CA GLY A 239 -6.16 5.75 11.34
C GLY A 239 -4.87 5.77 12.16
N ALA A 240 -4.92 5.39 13.44
CA ALA A 240 -3.72 5.24 14.27
C ALA A 240 -2.89 4.01 13.83
N VAL A 241 -3.54 2.91 13.45
CA VAL A 241 -2.87 1.73 12.86
C VAL A 241 -2.16 2.11 11.56
N ASP A 242 -2.85 2.79 10.63
CA ASP A 242 -2.23 3.29 9.39
C ASP A 242 -1.00 4.19 9.68
N ALA A 243 -1.12 5.08 10.67
CA ALA A 243 -0.03 5.97 11.04
C ALA A 243 1.17 5.23 11.64
N LEU A 244 0.96 4.22 12.51
CA LEU A 244 2.02 3.36 13.04
C LEU A 244 2.68 2.51 11.94
N ALA A 245 1.90 2.04 10.97
CA ALA A 245 2.41 1.31 9.82
C ALA A 245 3.26 2.20 8.89
N LEU A 246 2.97 3.50 8.85
CA LEU A 246 3.85 4.48 8.18
C LEU A 246 5.14 4.71 8.96
N VAL A 247 5.09 4.84 10.30
CA VAL A 247 6.30 4.94 11.14
C VAL A 247 7.24 3.78 10.86
N ALA A 248 6.70 2.56 10.78
CA ALA A 248 7.40 1.33 10.43
C ALA A 248 8.69 1.09 11.22
N SER A 249 8.66 1.32 12.53
CA SER A 249 9.74 0.91 13.44
C SER A 249 9.50 -0.51 13.95
N ASP A 250 10.56 -1.15 14.46
CA ASP A 250 10.44 -2.48 15.08
C ASP A 250 9.46 -2.49 16.26
N GLU A 251 9.33 -1.36 16.95
CA GLU A 251 8.40 -1.18 18.08
C GLU A 251 6.93 -1.15 17.63
N THR A 252 6.64 -0.77 16.38
CA THR A 252 5.26 -0.68 15.90
C THR A 252 4.71 -2.04 15.43
N VAL A 253 5.55 -3.01 15.07
CA VAL A 253 5.13 -4.37 14.67
C VAL A 253 4.28 -5.05 15.77
N PRO A 254 4.73 -5.17 17.04
CA PRO A 254 3.91 -5.76 18.10
C PRO A 254 2.63 -4.97 18.40
N MET A 255 2.60 -3.65 18.19
CA MET A 255 1.40 -2.84 18.36
C MET A 255 0.33 -3.20 17.33
N LEU A 256 0.72 -3.39 16.06
CA LEU A 256 -0.19 -3.80 15.01
C LEU A 256 -0.66 -5.25 15.21
N LEU A 257 0.24 -6.16 15.62
CA LEU A 257 -0.14 -7.54 15.96
C LEU A 257 -1.17 -7.59 17.10
N ASP A 258 -1.02 -6.72 18.11
CA ASP A 258 -2.01 -6.60 19.19
C ASP A 258 -3.35 -6.10 18.66
N ARG A 259 -3.38 -5.08 17.81
CA ARG A 259 -4.63 -4.58 17.21
C ARG A 259 -5.29 -5.61 16.29
N PHE A 260 -4.52 -6.33 15.50
CA PHE A 260 -5.03 -7.44 14.70
C PHE A 260 -5.76 -8.50 15.55
N ARG A 261 -5.18 -8.85 16.71
CA ARG A 261 -5.71 -9.93 17.54
C ARG A 261 -6.83 -9.50 18.46
N ASN A 262 -6.78 -8.28 19.00
CA ASN A 262 -7.53 -7.88 20.20
C ASN A 262 -8.43 -6.65 19.98
N ASP A 263 -8.46 -6.01 18.81
CA ASP A 263 -9.35 -4.88 18.61
C ASP A 263 -10.81 -5.34 18.50
N PRO A 264 -11.77 -4.65 19.16
CA PRO A 264 -13.18 -5.04 19.09
C PRO A 264 -13.82 -4.78 17.73
N SER A 265 -13.10 -4.19 16.77
CA SER A 265 -13.62 -3.87 15.44
C SER A 265 -12.89 -4.65 14.36
N PRO A 266 -13.60 -5.50 13.59
CA PRO A 266 -12.98 -6.25 12.48
C PRO A 266 -12.36 -5.35 11.42
N VAL A 267 -12.80 -4.09 11.29
CA VAL A 267 -12.18 -3.11 10.38
C VAL A 267 -10.78 -2.73 10.83
N VAL A 268 -10.53 -2.63 12.14
CA VAL A 268 -9.20 -2.35 12.69
C VAL A 268 -8.30 -3.56 12.61
N GLU A 269 -8.83 -4.76 12.90
CA GLU A 269 -8.11 -6.03 12.78
C GLU A 269 -7.62 -6.24 11.35
N GLU A 270 -8.54 -6.13 10.35
CA GLU A 270 -8.19 -6.25 8.93
C GLU A 270 -7.13 -5.23 8.51
N ARG A 271 -7.27 -3.98 8.97
CA ARG A 271 -6.32 -2.92 8.66
C ARG A 271 -4.92 -3.26 9.18
N ALA A 272 -4.82 -3.69 10.43
CA ALA A 272 -3.55 -4.07 11.04
C ALA A 272 -2.88 -5.24 10.30
N ALA A 273 -3.66 -6.26 9.88
CA ALA A 273 -3.16 -7.37 9.08
C ALA A 273 -2.62 -6.92 7.71
N CYS A 274 -3.39 -6.07 6.99
CA CYS A 274 -2.97 -5.54 5.69
C CYS A 274 -1.72 -4.67 5.79
N ASP A 275 -1.63 -3.82 6.81
CA ASP A 275 -0.51 -2.91 6.98
C ASP A 275 0.79 -3.65 7.35
N LEU A 276 0.71 -4.69 8.17
CA LEU A 276 1.86 -5.56 8.46
C LEU A 276 2.36 -6.29 7.20
N ALA A 277 1.46 -6.72 6.33
CA ALA A 277 1.80 -7.58 5.20
C ALA A 277 2.18 -6.79 3.94
N GLU A 278 1.42 -5.75 3.58
CA GLU A 278 1.50 -5.13 2.27
C GLU A 278 1.60 -3.59 2.33
N SER A 279 0.66 -2.92 3.02
CA SER A 279 0.43 -1.48 2.87
C SER A 279 1.40 -0.61 3.67
N GLY A 280 1.95 -1.09 4.80
CA GLY A 280 2.87 -0.33 5.65
C GLY A 280 4.26 -0.14 5.04
N MET A 281 5.03 0.75 5.63
CA MET A 281 6.41 1.06 5.22
C MET A 281 7.45 0.06 5.77
N TYR A 282 7.01 -1.09 6.24
CA TYR A 282 7.89 -2.13 6.80
C TYR A 282 8.83 -2.73 5.77
N THR A 283 10.07 -2.94 6.17
CA THR A 283 11.05 -3.75 5.44
C THR A 283 10.62 -5.22 5.42
N HIS A 284 11.23 -6.01 4.55
CA HIS A 284 10.99 -7.46 4.52
C HIS A 284 11.30 -8.14 5.88
N ASP A 285 12.40 -7.77 6.53
CA ASP A 285 12.80 -8.35 7.83
C ASP A 285 11.78 -8.05 8.94
N GLN A 286 11.25 -6.83 8.97
CA GLN A 286 10.17 -6.45 9.90
C GLN A 286 8.89 -7.24 9.63
N ARG A 287 8.53 -7.46 8.36
CA ARG A 287 7.39 -8.30 7.97
C ARG A 287 7.61 -9.76 8.38
N MET A 288 8.83 -10.28 8.26
CA MET A 288 9.19 -11.62 8.73
C MET A 288 9.07 -11.75 10.26
N THR A 289 9.34 -10.68 11.01
CA THR A 289 9.06 -10.65 12.46
C THR A 289 7.56 -10.79 12.75
N ALA A 290 6.70 -10.12 11.97
CA ALA A 290 5.25 -10.28 12.07
C ALA A 290 4.81 -11.70 11.64
N ALA A 291 5.41 -12.25 10.58
CA ALA A 291 5.11 -13.61 10.09
C ALA A 291 5.29 -14.69 11.16
N ALA A 292 6.27 -14.55 12.05
CA ALA A 292 6.46 -15.45 13.19
C ALA A 292 5.19 -15.61 14.04
N SER A 293 4.57 -14.48 14.40
CA SER A 293 3.32 -14.47 15.18
C SER A 293 2.14 -14.99 14.38
N LEU A 294 2.03 -14.60 13.11
CA LEU A 294 0.95 -15.04 12.22
C LEU A 294 0.98 -16.57 12.02
N VAL A 295 2.16 -17.16 11.81
CA VAL A 295 2.33 -18.62 11.69
C VAL A 295 1.98 -19.33 13.01
N ALA A 296 2.37 -18.74 14.16
CA ALA A 296 2.02 -19.32 15.47
C ALA A 296 0.51 -19.31 15.74
N TRP A 297 -0.25 -18.40 15.14
CA TRP A 297 -1.70 -18.27 15.31
C TRP A 297 -2.54 -19.08 14.32
N LEU A 298 -1.93 -19.79 13.36
CA LEU A 298 -2.67 -20.58 12.36
C LEU A 298 -3.59 -21.65 12.96
N ASP A 299 -3.23 -22.23 14.13
CA ASP A 299 -4.05 -23.23 14.82
C ASP A 299 -4.73 -22.67 16.09
N ASP A 300 -4.74 -21.37 16.26
CA ASP A 300 -5.36 -20.77 17.44
C ASP A 300 -6.90 -20.80 17.34
N ALA A 301 -7.51 -21.73 18.04
CA ALA A 301 -8.97 -21.91 18.06
C ALA A 301 -9.73 -20.71 18.67
N SER A 302 -9.05 -19.75 19.30
CA SER A 302 -9.67 -18.52 19.81
C SER A 302 -9.95 -17.50 18.71
N LEU A 303 -9.28 -17.62 17.56
CA LEU A 303 -9.48 -16.75 16.40
C LEU A 303 -10.69 -17.23 15.57
N ASN A 304 -11.42 -16.28 15.01
CA ASN A 304 -12.53 -16.57 14.13
C ASN A 304 -12.06 -16.87 12.68
N ALA A 305 -12.99 -17.33 11.83
CA ALA A 305 -12.66 -17.69 10.44
C ALA A 305 -12.17 -16.50 9.60
N GLU A 306 -12.60 -15.28 9.91
CA GLU A 306 -12.21 -14.06 9.22
C GLU A 306 -10.76 -13.71 9.56
N GLN A 307 -10.39 -13.77 10.84
CA GLN A 307 -9.01 -13.57 11.31
C GLN A 307 -8.06 -14.62 10.72
N HIS A 308 -8.45 -15.91 10.66
CA HIS A 308 -7.65 -16.92 9.96
C HIS A 308 -7.48 -16.59 8.46
N GLY A 309 -8.52 -16.10 7.81
CA GLY A 309 -8.45 -15.64 6.42
C GLY A 309 -7.43 -14.51 6.23
N TRP A 310 -7.41 -13.53 7.13
CA TRP A 310 -6.44 -12.44 7.10
C TRP A 310 -5.01 -12.90 7.39
N ILE A 311 -4.81 -13.86 8.32
CA ILE A 311 -3.49 -14.47 8.56
C ILE A 311 -2.97 -15.10 7.27
N LEU A 312 -3.76 -15.95 6.61
CA LEU A 312 -3.34 -16.64 5.39
C LEU A 312 -3.03 -15.66 4.25
N LYS A 313 -3.87 -14.62 4.10
CA LYS A 313 -3.61 -13.55 3.14
C LYS A 313 -2.30 -12.82 3.45
N SER A 314 -2.10 -12.42 4.69
CA SER A 314 -0.90 -11.70 5.12
C SER A 314 0.37 -12.54 4.92
N LEU A 315 0.34 -13.82 5.25
CA LEU A 315 1.47 -14.73 4.98
C LEU A 315 1.72 -14.89 3.48
N GLY A 316 0.67 -14.92 2.66
CA GLY A 316 0.78 -14.91 1.20
C GLY A 316 1.47 -13.66 0.66
N ASP A 317 1.07 -12.49 1.16
CA ASP A 317 1.62 -11.19 0.75
C ASP A 317 3.08 -11.03 1.20
N ILE A 318 3.42 -11.46 2.43
CA ILE A 318 4.81 -11.40 2.96
C ILE A 318 5.73 -12.34 2.20
N SER A 319 5.28 -13.56 1.94
CA SER A 319 6.10 -14.62 1.33
C SER A 319 6.15 -14.58 -0.20
N GLY A 320 5.15 -13.95 -0.83
CA GLY A 320 4.90 -14.06 -2.27
C GLY A 320 4.44 -15.46 -2.70
N LYS A 321 4.05 -16.35 -1.75
CA LYS A 321 3.66 -17.73 -2.02
C LYS A 321 2.15 -17.95 -1.82
N GLN A 322 1.62 -19.00 -2.44
CA GLN A 322 0.23 -19.44 -2.32
C GLN A 322 0.23 -20.89 -1.79
N LEU A 323 0.41 -21.06 -0.47
CA LEU A 323 0.52 -22.38 0.16
C LEU A 323 -0.81 -22.96 0.63
N GLY A 324 -1.93 -22.26 0.36
CA GLY A 324 -3.27 -22.72 0.73
C GLY A 324 -3.58 -22.57 2.21
N MET A 325 -4.48 -23.42 2.71
CA MET A 325 -5.01 -23.32 4.08
C MET A 325 -4.28 -24.23 5.09
N GLU A 326 -3.34 -25.04 4.64
CA GLU A 326 -2.63 -26.00 5.48
C GLU A 326 -1.56 -25.31 6.33
N ALA A 327 -1.79 -25.24 7.64
CA ALA A 327 -0.88 -24.59 8.59
C ALA A 327 0.55 -25.19 8.57
N GLY A 328 0.67 -26.50 8.28
CA GLY A 328 1.96 -27.18 8.15
C GLY A 328 2.83 -26.57 7.06
N ALA A 329 2.26 -26.33 5.88
CA ALA A 329 2.99 -25.74 4.74
C ALA A 329 3.54 -24.34 5.05
N TRP A 330 2.80 -23.54 5.82
CA TRP A 330 3.25 -22.22 6.26
C TRP A 330 4.35 -22.27 7.32
N ARG A 331 4.32 -23.27 8.22
CA ARG A 331 5.39 -23.51 9.20
C ARG A 331 6.66 -23.94 8.50
N ASP A 332 6.57 -24.91 7.59
CA ASP A 332 7.71 -25.39 6.81
C ASP A 332 8.34 -24.23 6.04
N TRP A 333 7.54 -23.42 5.35
CA TRP A 333 8.04 -22.21 4.69
C TRP A 333 8.78 -21.27 5.64
N TYR A 334 8.20 -21.00 6.81
CA TYR A 334 8.80 -20.06 7.77
C TYR A 334 10.14 -20.60 8.32
N GLU A 335 10.19 -21.90 8.64
CA GLU A 335 11.43 -22.54 9.11
C GLU A 335 12.55 -22.57 8.05
N GLU A 336 12.20 -22.72 6.76
CA GLU A 336 13.14 -22.70 5.64
C GLU A 336 13.69 -21.29 5.34
N THR A 337 12.95 -20.24 5.69
CA THR A 337 13.28 -18.86 5.30
C THR A 337 13.95 -18.08 6.45
N ARG A 338 13.85 -18.57 7.66
CA ARG A 338 14.33 -17.95 8.90
C ARG A 338 15.87 -17.88 9.07
#